data_423970e9d14be6221193eee21fa392de
#
_entry.id   423970e9d14be6221193eee21fa392de
#
_cell.length_a   1.000
_cell.length_b   1.000
_cell.length_c   1.000
_cell.angle_alpha   90.00
_cell.angle_beta   90.00
_cell.angle_gamma   90.00
#
_symmetry.space_group_name_H-M   'P 1'
#
loop_
_entity.id
_entity.type
_entity.pdbx_description
1 polymer ?
#
loop_
_entity_poly.entity_id
_entity_poly.type
_entity_poly.pdbx_seq_one_letter_code
_entity_poly.pdbx_strand_id
1 'polypeptide(L)'
;MSIVAFCSAKGAPGVTTLSCLVGAAWPDGRRVLVAECDPSGGDLAARFSLGARPGMTSLALALRRAGGAAGLVDRHVQRLPGGLEVLVGPPGAEAAATIDSELGQVAATLADHEADFVVDCGRLVPSATGQSELLRQARIVVLVLRPDVAAAAHGRAASARLLGSGADAQIPGAHVASAGVGAHLVVSGSGKADAREMASVIGLPLLACVPADPAAAAVACGEPGSARRFERSALVSAARDLAARIAAELSSARASIQAGSRSLGEGGTGTGSGTGTGTGTGSGTGTGTGSGSGTGAVRSVREQVIA
;
A
#
# COMPACT_ATOMS: atom_id res chain seq x y z
N MET A 1 0.73 -10.07 6.10
CA MET A 1 0.77 -8.63 5.95
C MET A 1 0.32 -8.23 4.56
N SER A 2 0.16 -6.98 4.21
CA SER A 2 -0.41 -6.63 2.91
C SER A 2 0.24 -5.40 2.30
N ILE A 3 0.43 -5.44 0.99
CA ILE A 3 0.85 -4.31 0.18
C ILE A 3 -0.40 -3.71 -0.48
N VAL A 4 -0.60 -2.40 -0.33
CA VAL A 4 -1.60 -1.60 -1.02
C VAL A 4 -0.87 -0.60 -1.91
N ALA A 5 -0.98 -0.76 -3.21
CA ALA A 5 -0.25 0.06 -4.18
C ALA A 5 -1.16 1.15 -4.74
N PHE A 6 -0.72 2.40 -4.67
CA PHE A 6 -1.36 3.54 -5.29
C PHE A 6 -0.61 3.93 -6.55
N CYS A 7 -1.34 4.11 -7.64
CA CYS A 7 -0.74 4.50 -8.91
C CYS A 7 -1.66 5.44 -9.71
N SER A 8 -1.14 6.07 -10.74
CA SER A 8 -1.91 6.87 -11.69
C SER A 8 -1.62 6.49 -13.13
N ALA A 9 -2.57 6.74 -14.04
CA ALA A 9 -2.36 6.51 -15.45
C ALA A 9 -1.59 7.65 -16.12
N LYS A 10 -1.88 8.90 -15.71
CA LYS A 10 -1.26 10.12 -16.27
C LYS A 10 -1.51 11.31 -15.35
N GLY A 11 -0.62 12.30 -15.44
CA GLY A 11 -0.72 13.53 -14.64
C GLY A 11 -0.27 13.32 -13.19
N ALA A 12 -0.59 14.27 -12.35
CA ALA A 12 -0.29 14.25 -10.92
C ALA A 12 -1.59 14.39 -10.10
N PRO A 13 -2.39 13.31 -9.99
CA PRO A 13 -3.66 13.35 -9.25
C PRO A 13 -3.47 13.36 -7.73
N GLY A 14 -2.23 13.46 -7.24
CA GLY A 14 -1.89 13.48 -5.83
C GLY A 14 -1.64 12.09 -5.23
N VAL A 15 -1.09 11.14 -5.99
CA VAL A 15 -0.79 9.76 -5.51
C VAL A 15 0.05 9.80 -4.25
N THR A 16 1.20 10.48 -4.25
CA THR A 16 2.10 10.61 -3.09
C THR A 16 1.40 11.22 -1.88
N THR A 17 0.67 12.32 -2.07
CA THR A 17 -0.07 12.98 -0.99
C THR A 17 -1.12 12.05 -0.40
N LEU A 18 -1.87 11.35 -1.25
CA LEU A 18 -2.90 10.41 -0.82
C LEU A 18 -2.32 9.19 -0.10
N SER A 19 -1.21 8.65 -0.60
CA SER A 19 -0.49 7.54 0.04
C SER A 19 -0.04 7.91 1.46
N CYS A 20 0.53 9.10 1.65
CA CYS A 20 0.92 9.59 2.97
C CYS A 20 -0.29 9.80 3.89
N LEU A 21 -1.38 10.40 3.39
CA LEU A 21 -2.58 10.63 4.19
C LEU A 21 -3.28 9.32 4.59
N VAL A 22 -3.33 8.35 3.68
CA VAL A 22 -3.88 7.02 3.96
C VAL A 22 -3.01 6.26 4.95
N GLY A 23 -1.68 6.30 4.80
CA GLY A 23 -0.74 5.74 5.78
C GLY A 23 -0.89 6.37 7.15
N ALA A 24 -0.96 7.70 7.22
CA ALA A 24 -1.16 8.43 8.49
C ALA A 24 -2.54 8.19 9.14
N ALA A 25 -3.54 7.85 8.34
CA ALA A 25 -4.90 7.53 8.79
C ALA A 25 -5.14 6.02 8.93
N TRP A 26 -4.09 5.19 8.84
CA TRP A 26 -4.24 3.74 8.93
C TRP A 26 -4.89 3.34 10.26
N PRO A 27 -5.85 2.41 10.25
CA PRO A 27 -6.58 2.04 11.45
C PRO A 27 -5.67 1.51 12.55
N ASP A 28 -5.98 1.86 13.79
CA ASP A 28 -5.21 1.50 14.98
C ASP A 28 -4.97 0.00 15.14
N GLY A 29 -3.86 -0.30 15.80
CA GLY A 29 -3.44 -1.65 16.14
C GLY A 29 -2.61 -2.35 15.06
N ARG A 30 -2.35 -1.69 13.92
CA ARG A 30 -1.51 -2.23 12.85
C ARG A 30 -0.42 -1.25 12.46
N ARG A 31 0.83 -1.70 12.49
CA ARG A 31 1.94 -0.93 11.95
C ARG A 31 1.78 -0.77 10.45
N VAL A 32 1.97 0.43 9.95
CA VAL A 32 1.97 0.75 8.52
C VAL A 32 3.21 1.56 8.17
N LEU A 33 3.74 1.31 6.98
CA LEU A 33 4.80 2.11 6.38
C LEU A 33 4.34 2.62 5.01
N VAL A 34 4.79 3.82 4.66
CA VAL A 34 4.65 4.33 3.30
C VAL A 34 5.95 4.10 2.54
N ALA A 35 5.91 3.52 1.35
CA ALA A 35 7.09 3.28 0.53
C ALA A 35 6.96 3.99 -0.82
N GLU A 36 7.95 4.81 -1.19
CA GLU A 36 7.98 5.46 -2.49
C GLU A 36 8.70 4.59 -3.52
N CYS A 37 7.95 4.17 -4.54
CA CYS A 37 8.42 3.37 -5.66
C CYS A 37 8.04 4.01 -7.02
N ASP A 38 7.95 5.33 -7.09
CA ASP A 38 7.68 6.05 -8.35
C ASP A 38 8.88 5.92 -9.29
N PRO A 39 8.72 5.40 -10.52
CA PRO A 39 9.77 5.37 -11.52
C PRO A 39 10.30 6.75 -11.92
N SER A 40 9.57 7.82 -11.62
CA SER A 40 10.01 9.21 -11.85
C SER A 40 10.87 9.75 -10.70
N GLY A 41 11.01 8.99 -9.61
CA GLY A 41 11.69 9.40 -8.38
C GLY A 41 10.74 9.81 -7.27
N GLY A 42 11.21 9.73 -6.03
CA GLY A 42 10.45 10.08 -4.82
C GLY A 42 10.56 11.56 -4.47
N ASP A 43 9.50 12.09 -3.88
CA ASP A 43 9.37 13.48 -3.45
C ASP A 43 9.51 13.66 -1.93
N LEU A 44 9.29 12.60 -1.12
CA LEU A 44 9.21 12.72 0.35
C LEU A 44 10.49 13.25 0.97
N ALA A 45 11.65 12.82 0.46
CA ALA A 45 12.92 13.32 0.96
C ALA A 45 13.04 14.84 0.79
N ALA A 46 12.65 15.37 -0.36
CA ALA A 46 12.67 16.81 -0.64
C ALA A 46 11.60 17.57 0.16
N ARG A 47 10.36 17.04 0.20
CA ARG A 47 9.22 17.69 0.88
C ARG A 47 9.44 17.85 2.38
N PHE A 48 10.07 16.88 3.02
CA PHE A 48 10.24 16.82 4.48
C PHE A 48 11.70 16.99 4.92
N SER A 49 12.58 17.46 4.03
CA SER A 49 14.01 17.68 4.32
C SER A 49 14.70 16.44 4.91
N LEU A 50 14.33 15.25 4.41
CA LEU A 50 14.94 13.98 4.80
C LEU A 50 16.14 13.66 3.91
N GLY A 51 17.03 12.80 4.40
CA GLY A 51 18.09 12.24 3.56
C GLY A 51 17.53 11.26 2.52
N ALA A 52 18.17 11.17 1.36
CA ALA A 52 17.86 10.11 0.39
C ALA A 52 18.24 8.69 0.90
N ARG A 53 18.97 8.63 2.01
CA ARG A 53 19.39 7.40 2.72
C ARG A 53 19.31 7.64 4.23
N PRO A 54 18.85 6.61 5.00
CA PRO A 54 18.35 5.30 4.55
C PRO A 54 17.03 5.45 3.77
N GLY A 55 16.69 4.47 2.91
CA GLY A 55 15.48 4.51 2.07
C GLY A 55 15.47 3.37 1.05
N MET A 56 14.63 3.49 0.05
CA MET A 56 14.40 2.47 -0.97
C MET A 56 15.69 2.08 -1.70
N THR A 57 16.51 3.04 -2.12
CA THR A 57 17.80 2.78 -2.80
C THR A 57 18.73 1.93 -1.93
N SER A 58 18.86 2.26 -0.65
CA SER A 58 19.74 1.52 0.25
C SER A 58 19.20 0.14 0.60
N LEU A 59 17.87 -0.02 0.67
CA LEU A 59 17.21 -1.31 0.86
C LEU A 59 17.46 -2.22 -0.36
N ALA A 60 17.22 -1.75 -1.57
CA ALA A 60 17.44 -2.49 -2.81
C ALA A 60 18.91 -2.95 -2.93
N LEU A 61 19.87 -2.06 -2.62
CA LEU A 61 21.29 -2.41 -2.62
C LEU A 61 21.67 -3.43 -1.54
N ALA A 62 21.04 -3.37 -0.37
CA ALA A 62 21.27 -4.35 0.70
C ALA A 62 20.72 -5.73 0.32
N LEU A 63 19.52 -5.79 -0.29
CA LEU A 63 18.94 -7.03 -0.80
C LEU A 63 19.82 -7.69 -1.86
N ARG A 64 20.35 -6.92 -2.80
CA ARG A 64 21.28 -7.42 -3.84
C ARG A 64 22.55 -8.05 -3.25
N ARG A 65 23.04 -7.55 -2.11
CA ARG A 65 24.28 -8.02 -1.48
C ARG A 65 24.10 -9.21 -0.57
N ALA A 66 23.03 -9.23 0.20
CA ALA A 66 22.86 -10.16 1.34
C ALA A 66 21.63 -11.07 1.23
N GLY A 67 20.80 -10.91 0.18
CA GLY A 67 19.48 -11.53 0.16
C GLY A 67 18.56 -10.97 1.25
N GLY A 68 17.46 -11.65 1.54
CA GLY A 68 16.53 -11.25 2.61
C GLY A 68 17.10 -11.58 3.99
N ALA A 69 17.14 -10.59 4.88
CA ALA A 69 17.48 -10.79 6.28
C ALA A 69 16.38 -10.20 7.17
N ALA A 70 16.07 -10.86 8.29
CA ALA A 70 15.10 -10.35 9.25
C ALA A 70 15.46 -8.95 9.72
N GLY A 71 14.46 -8.05 9.81
CA GLY A 71 14.65 -6.66 10.22
C GLY A 71 15.40 -5.78 9.21
N LEU A 72 15.60 -6.25 7.98
CA LEU A 72 16.31 -5.47 6.96
C LEU A 72 15.54 -4.20 6.62
N VAL A 73 14.22 -4.29 6.43
CA VAL A 73 13.35 -3.14 6.10
C VAL A 73 13.48 -2.04 7.14
N ASP A 74 13.44 -2.39 8.43
CA ASP A 74 13.45 -1.43 9.54
C ASP A 74 14.72 -0.57 9.60
N ARG A 75 15.84 -1.07 9.09
CA ARG A 75 17.11 -0.32 9.02
C ARG A 75 17.11 0.76 7.92
N HIS A 76 16.13 0.71 7.04
CA HIS A 76 16.01 1.64 5.90
C HIS A 76 14.83 2.60 6.05
N VAL A 77 14.07 2.50 7.14
CA VAL A 77 12.94 3.38 7.47
C VAL A 77 13.43 4.73 7.99
N GLN A 78 12.80 5.79 7.53
CA GLN A 78 12.86 7.12 8.13
C GLN A 78 11.48 7.49 8.69
N ARG A 79 11.40 8.61 9.40
CA ARG A 79 10.13 9.10 9.97
C ARG A 79 9.89 10.52 9.52
N LEU A 80 8.68 10.79 9.05
CA LEU A 80 8.21 12.14 8.84
C LEU A 80 8.09 12.86 10.19
N PRO A 81 8.08 14.21 10.20
CA PRO A 81 7.99 15.00 11.44
C PRO A 81 6.87 14.54 12.38
N GLY A 82 5.74 14.10 11.85
CA GLY A 82 4.61 13.54 12.63
C GLY A 82 4.75 12.08 13.05
N GLY A 83 5.85 11.41 12.69
CA GLY A 83 6.14 10.05 13.13
C GLY A 83 5.67 8.95 12.16
N LEU A 84 5.05 9.28 11.01
CA LEU A 84 4.75 8.31 9.96
C LEU A 84 6.06 7.69 9.44
N GLU A 85 6.14 6.38 9.47
CA GLU A 85 7.30 5.64 8.98
C GLU A 85 7.29 5.55 7.45
N VAL A 86 8.43 5.88 6.83
CA VAL A 86 8.55 5.95 5.37
C VAL A 86 9.84 5.29 4.87
N LEU A 87 9.76 4.66 3.71
CA LEU A 87 10.89 4.30 2.87
C LEU A 87 10.95 5.33 1.73
N VAL A 88 11.80 6.34 1.88
CA VAL A 88 11.93 7.40 0.87
C VAL A 88 12.46 6.83 -0.44
N GLY A 89 11.89 7.28 -1.55
CA GLY A 89 12.27 6.86 -2.89
C GLY A 89 13.61 7.43 -3.36
N PRO A 90 14.12 6.93 -4.49
CA PRO A 90 15.27 7.53 -5.17
C PRO A 90 14.99 8.98 -5.57
N PRO A 91 15.99 9.88 -5.58
CA PRO A 91 15.76 11.31 -5.77
C PRO A 91 15.44 11.75 -7.22
N GLY A 92 15.20 10.84 -8.12
CA GLY A 92 14.85 11.14 -9.51
C GLY A 92 14.79 9.88 -10.36
N ALA A 93 14.33 10.02 -11.62
CA ALA A 93 14.07 8.91 -12.52
C ALA A 93 15.32 8.08 -12.85
N GLU A 94 16.47 8.71 -13.03
CA GLU A 94 17.73 8.00 -13.28
C GLU A 94 18.13 7.11 -12.09
N ALA A 95 18.00 7.64 -10.88
CA ALA A 95 18.26 6.88 -9.66
C ALA A 95 17.21 5.77 -9.46
N ALA A 96 15.94 6.02 -9.78
CA ALA A 96 14.89 5.01 -9.74
C ALA A 96 15.16 3.87 -10.73
N ALA A 97 15.60 4.17 -11.93
CA ALA A 97 15.94 3.16 -12.93
C ALA A 97 17.09 2.23 -12.47
N THR A 98 18.00 2.71 -11.61
CA THR A 98 19.10 1.86 -11.09
C THR A 98 18.67 0.76 -10.15
N ILE A 99 17.46 0.83 -9.60
CA ILE A 99 16.91 -0.15 -8.67
C ILE A 99 15.65 -0.85 -9.22
N ASP A 100 15.26 -0.58 -10.46
CA ASP A 100 14.03 -1.17 -11.03
C ASP A 100 14.07 -2.70 -11.02
N SER A 101 15.21 -3.30 -11.35
CA SER A 101 15.39 -4.75 -11.34
C SER A 101 15.25 -5.39 -9.95
N GLU A 102 15.49 -4.64 -8.88
CA GLU A 102 15.38 -5.12 -7.51
C GLU A 102 13.98 -4.96 -6.90
N LEU A 103 13.10 -4.17 -7.53
CA LEU A 103 11.77 -3.90 -6.96
C LEU A 103 10.93 -5.16 -6.75
N GLY A 104 11.10 -6.19 -7.57
CA GLY A 104 10.45 -7.49 -7.34
C GLY A 104 10.89 -8.14 -6.03
N GLN A 105 12.19 -8.13 -5.74
CA GLN A 105 12.74 -8.66 -4.49
C GLN A 105 12.38 -7.76 -3.29
N VAL A 106 12.37 -6.44 -3.49
CA VAL A 106 11.85 -5.50 -2.48
C VAL A 106 10.42 -5.85 -2.15
N ALA A 107 9.54 -5.99 -3.13
CA ALA A 107 8.12 -6.29 -2.92
C ALA A 107 7.91 -7.60 -2.16
N ALA A 108 8.67 -8.65 -2.49
CA ALA A 108 8.65 -9.91 -1.74
C ALA A 108 9.06 -9.69 -0.27
N THR A 109 10.11 -8.91 -0.03
CA THR A 109 10.57 -8.59 1.32
C THR A 109 9.54 -7.77 2.11
N LEU A 110 8.85 -6.82 1.46
CA LEU A 110 7.76 -6.07 2.09
C LEU A 110 6.56 -6.96 2.40
N ALA A 111 6.24 -7.92 1.52
CA ALA A 111 5.14 -8.86 1.73
C ALA A 111 5.38 -9.80 2.92
N ASP A 112 6.64 -10.16 3.19
CA ASP A 112 7.04 -11.01 4.32
C ASP A 112 7.21 -10.24 5.64
N HIS A 113 7.19 -8.91 5.60
CA HIS A 113 7.36 -8.05 6.77
C HIS A 113 6.09 -7.98 7.62
N GLU A 114 6.22 -7.74 8.94
CA GLU A 114 5.08 -7.72 9.89
C GLU A 114 4.13 -6.50 9.72
N ALA A 115 4.57 -5.42 9.09
CA ALA A 115 3.73 -4.24 8.84
C ALA A 115 2.90 -4.36 7.56
N ASP A 116 1.85 -3.54 7.45
CA ASP A 116 1.21 -3.25 6.19
C ASP A 116 1.97 -2.14 5.44
N PHE A 117 1.93 -2.16 4.12
CA PHE A 117 2.59 -1.15 3.29
C PHE A 117 1.59 -0.43 2.39
N VAL A 118 1.62 0.90 2.45
CA VAL A 118 1.02 1.78 1.46
C VAL A 118 2.13 2.21 0.51
N VAL A 119 2.09 1.72 -0.73
CA VAL A 119 3.16 1.95 -1.71
C VAL A 119 2.72 2.99 -2.71
N ASP A 120 3.46 4.08 -2.78
CA ASP A 120 3.35 5.09 -3.83
C ASP A 120 4.12 4.61 -5.07
N CYS A 121 3.41 4.13 -6.07
CA CYS A 121 3.98 3.72 -7.35
C CYS A 121 4.01 4.86 -8.38
N GLY A 122 3.57 6.07 -8.02
CA GLY A 122 3.53 7.21 -8.93
C GLY A 122 2.72 6.93 -10.19
N ARG A 123 3.30 7.23 -11.35
CA ARG A 123 2.68 6.96 -12.64
C ARG A 123 3.03 5.56 -13.13
N LEU A 124 2.04 4.86 -13.70
CA LEU A 124 2.27 3.60 -14.39
C LEU A 124 3.13 3.81 -15.64
N VAL A 125 4.29 3.18 -15.65
CA VAL A 125 5.25 3.23 -16.77
C VAL A 125 5.34 1.85 -17.41
N PRO A 126 4.95 1.69 -18.69
CA PRO A 126 4.94 0.38 -19.36
C PRO A 126 6.29 -0.35 -19.34
N SER A 127 7.37 0.39 -19.42
CA SER A 127 8.74 -0.15 -19.46
C SER A 127 9.35 -0.43 -18.08
N ALA A 128 8.71 0.00 -16.98
CA ALA A 128 9.19 -0.24 -15.62
C ALA A 128 8.77 -1.66 -15.18
N THR A 129 9.67 -2.61 -15.39
CA THR A 129 9.41 -4.03 -15.08
C THR A 129 9.32 -4.27 -13.59
N GLY A 130 10.15 -3.61 -12.80
CA GLY A 130 10.12 -3.70 -11.35
C GLY A 130 8.85 -3.12 -10.74
N GLN A 131 8.32 -2.02 -11.29
CA GLN A 131 7.00 -1.51 -10.89
C GLN A 131 5.91 -2.55 -11.14
N SER A 132 5.92 -3.20 -12.32
CA SER A 132 4.94 -4.24 -12.64
C SER A 132 5.03 -5.44 -11.70
N GLU A 133 6.25 -5.83 -11.31
CA GLU A 133 6.47 -6.90 -10.35
C GLU A 133 5.94 -6.56 -8.96
N LEU A 134 6.21 -5.34 -8.49
CA LEU A 134 5.69 -4.82 -7.22
C LEU A 134 4.16 -4.82 -7.20
N LEU A 135 3.53 -4.34 -8.27
CA LEU A 135 2.06 -4.30 -8.39
C LEU A 135 1.44 -5.72 -8.37
N ARG A 136 2.12 -6.74 -8.92
CA ARG A 136 1.65 -8.14 -8.84
C ARG A 136 1.66 -8.71 -7.44
N GLN A 137 2.50 -8.21 -6.56
CA GLN A 137 2.55 -8.61 -5.16
C GLN A 137 1.62 -7.81 -4.26
N ALA A 138 1.04 -6.73 -4.79
CA ALA A 138 0.06 -5.94 -4.06
C ALA A 138 -1.24 -6.75 -3.85
N ARG A 139 -1.85 -6.60 -2.68
CA ARG A 139 -3.16 -7.17 -2.39
C ARG A 139 -4.28 -6.32 -2.96
N ILE A 140 -4.07 -5.01 -2.96
CA ILE A 140 -4.98 -4.01 -3.52
C ILE A 140 -4.16 -3.04 -4.34
N VAL A 141 -4.62 -2.75 -5.56
CA VAL A 141 -4.10 -1.69 -6.42
C VAL A 141 -5.14 -0.60 -6.57
N VAL A 142 -4.79 0.62 -6.23
CA VAL A 142 -5.66 1.80 -6.31
C VAL A 142 -5.18 2.68 -7.46
N LEU A 143 -5.98 2.73 -8.52
CA LEU A 143 -5.75 3.65 -9.64
C LEU A 143 -6.37 5.02 -9.29
N VAL A 144 -5.54 6.04 -9.13
CA VAL A 144 -5.97 7.39 -8.78
C VAL A 144 -6.03 8.25 -10.05
N LEU A 145 -7.18 8.86 -10.32
CA LEU A 145 -7.41 9.67 -11.51
C LEU A 145 -8.10 10.99 -11.17
N ARG A 146 -7.88 12.00 -12.00
CA ARG A 146 -8.67 13.25 -11.94
C ARG A 146 -10.02 13.04 -12.63
N PRO A 147 -11.08 13.78 -12.21
CA PRO A 147 -12.40 13.71 -12.84
C PRO A 147 -12.46 14.48 -14.15
N ASP A 148 -11.77 13.98 -15.19
CA ASP A 148 -11.78 14.54 -16.54
C ASP A 148 -11.73 13.45 -17.60
N VAL A 149 -12.14 13.78 -18.83
CA VAL A 149 -12.26 12.86 -19.95
C VAL A 149 -10.92 12.27 -20.37
N ALA A 150 -9.85 13.07 -20.34
CA ALA A 150 -8.52 12.59 -20.71
C ALA A 150 -7.99 11.57 -19.67
N ALA A 151 -8.22 11.84 -18.39
CA ALA A 151 -7.88 10.89 -17.32
C ALA A 151 -8.69 9.59 -17.45
N ALA A 152 -9.98 9.65 -17.81
CA ALA A 152 -10.80 8.46 -18.04
C ALA A 152 -10.26 7.61 -19.20
N ALA A 153 -9.88 8.25 -20.33
CA ALA A 153 -9.31 7.54 -21.47
C ALA A 153 -7.98 6.84 -21.11
N HIS A 154 -7.08 7.53 -20.43
CA HIS A 154 -5.82 6.92 -19.94
C HIS A 154 -6.06 5.88 -18.86
N GLY A 155 -7.05 6.10 -17.99
CA GLY A 155 -7.46 5.16 -16.96
C GLY A 155 -7.95 3.84 -17.53
N ARG A 156 -8.71 3.87 -18.63
CA ARG A 156 -9.15 2.66 -19.34
C ARG A 156 -7.98 1.83 -19.86
N ALA A 157 -6.99 2.48 -20.47
CA ALA A 157 -5.80 1.79 -20.95
C ALA A 157 -4.98 1.20 -19.77
N ALA A 158 -4.85 1.95 -18.68
CA ALA A 158 -4.18 1.48 -17.47
C ALA A 158 -4.91 0.30 -16.83
N SER A 159 -6.25 0.36 -16.72
CA SER A 159 -7.08 -0.73 -16.20
C SER A 159 -6.93 -2.01 -17.02
N ALA A 160 -6.94 -1.92 -18.36
CA ALA A 160 -6.73 -3.07 -19.22
C ALA A 160 -5.39 -3.78 -18.92
N ARG A 161 -4.34 -3.03 -18.68
CA ARG A 161 -3.03 -3.58 -18.25
C ARG A 161 -3.08 -4.17 -16.84
N LEU A 162 -3.69 -3.49 -15.89
CA LEU A 162 -3.82 -3.99 -14.52
C LEU A 162 -4.61 -5.31 -14.45
N LEU A 163 -5.67 -5.43 -15.25
CA LEU A 163 -6.54 -6.60 -15.28
C LEU A 163 -6.07 -7.70 -16.26
N GLY A 164 -5.02 -7.45 -17.03
CA GLY A 164 -4.54 -8.39 -18.05
C GLY A 164 -5.52 -8.57 -19.20
N SER A 165 -6.26 -7.53 -19.57
CA SER A 165 -7.23 -7.54 -20.66
C SER A 165 -6.78 -6.62 -21.80
N GLY A 166 -7.23 -6.93 -23.04
CA GLY A 166 -6.90 -6.16 -24.22
C GLY A 166 -5.68 -6.67 -24.99
N ALA A 167 -5.13 -5.84 -25.89
CA ALA A 167 -4.03 -6.23 -26.78
C ALA A 167 -2.74 -6.60 -26.02
N ASP A 168 -2.54 -6.03 -24.84
CA ASP A 168 -1.37 -6.28 -23.98
C ASP A 168 -1.47 -7.61 -23.21
N ALA A 169 -2.62 -8.27 -23.23
CA ALA A 169 -2.85 -9.54 -22.54
C ALA A 169 -1.90 -10.68 -23.00
N GLN A 170 -1.31 -10.54 -24.18
CA GLN A 170 -0.39 -11.53 -24.76
C GLN A 170 1.09 -11.23 -24.43
N ILE A 171 1.39 -10.08 -23.81
CA ILE A 171 2.75 -9.72 -23.43
C ILE A 171 3.07 -10.38 -22.07
N PRO A 172 4.03 -11.31 -21.98
CA PRO A 172 4.41 -11.92 -20.72
C PRO A 172 4.81 -10.86 -19.71
N GLY A 173 4.18 -10.88 -18.52
CA GLY A 173 4.42 -9.91 -17.46
C GLY A 173 3.64 -8.59 -17.56
N ALA A 174 2.78 -8.40 -18.56
CA ALA A 174 1.96 -7.20 -18.69
C ALA A 174 0.77 -7.14 -17.70
N HIS A 175 0.37 -8.27 -17.15
CA HIS A 175 -0.74 -8.33 -16.20
C HIS A 175 -0.27 -8.14 -14.76
N VAL A 176 -0.97 -7.33 -14.03
CA VAL A 176 -0.76 -7.10 -12.61
C VAL A 176 -1.73 -7.94 -11.78
N ALA A 177 -2.96 -8.11 -12.23
CA ALA A 177 -3.95 -8.91 -11.52
C ALA A 177 -3.67 -10.42 -11.68
N SER A 178 -2.90 -10.98 -10.78
CA SER A 178 -2.97 -12.42 -10.47
C SER A 178 -4.23 -12.71 -9.64
N ALA A 179 -4.68 -13.95 -9.61
CA ALA A 179 -5.84 -14.36 -8.81
C ALA A 179 -5.68 -13.87 -7.36
N GLY A 180 -6.54 -12.94 -6.93
CA GLY A 180 -6.57 -12.39 -5.58
C GLY A 180 -6.13 -10.93 -5.40
N VAL A 181 -5.73 -10.22 -6.45
CA VAL A 181 -5.47 -8.76 -6.39
C VAL A 181 -6.75 -7.99 -6.67
N GLY A 182 -7.19 -7.16 -5.73
CA GLY A 182 -8.27 -6.19 -5.94
C GLY A 182 -7.76 -4.94 -6.65
N ALA A 183 -8.36 -4.58 -7.79
CA ALA A 183 -8.05 -3.32 -8.47
C ALA A 183 -9.24 -2.36 -8.36
N HIS A 184 -8.98 -1.13 -7.91
CA HIS A 184 -10.01 -0.14 -7.60
C HIS A 184 -9.68 1.22 -8.18
N LEU A 185 -10.72 2.03 -8.41
CA LEU A 185 -10.62 3.42 -8.83
C LEU A 185 -10.82 4.36 -7.64
N VAL A 186 -9.95 5.35 -7.52
CA VAL A 186 -10.16 6.56 -6.71
C VAL A 186 -10.17 7.76 -7.65
N VAL A 187 -11.23 8.57 -7.57
CA VAL A 187 -11.32 9.83 -8.30
C VAL A 187 -10.92 10.96 -7.36
N SER A 188 -9.86 11.68 -7.71
CA SER A 188 -9.23 12.70 -6.85
C SER A 188 -9.23 14.07 -7.52
N GLY A 189 -9.64 15.07 -6.77
CA GLY A 189 -9.61 16.46 -7.19
C GLY A 189 -10.97 16.99 -7.66
N SER A 190 -10.93 18.13 -8.35
CA SER A 190 -12.11 18.76 -8.96
C SER A 190 -12.12 18.54 -10.48
N GLY A 191 -13.31 18.36 -11.05
CA GLY A 191 -13.51 18.20 -12.49
C GLY A 191 -15.00 18.05 -12.82
N LYS A 192 -15.29 17.86 -14.11
CA LYS A 192 -16.68 17.79 -14.62
C LYS A 192 -17.15 16.36 -14.88
N ALA A 193 -16.24 15.39 -14.93
CA ALA A 193 -16.62 14.02 -15.19
C ALA A 193 -17.22 13.37 -13.93
N ASP A 194 -18.34 12.65 -14.12
CA ASP A 194 -18.95 11.88 -13.04
C ASP A 194 -18.09 10.66 -12.67
N ALA A 195 -17.83 10.47 -11.39
CA ALA A 195 -16.95 9.41 -10.91
C ALA A 195 -17.50 7.99 -11.15
N ARG A 196 -18.83 7.82 -11.13
CA ARG A 196 -19.47 6.52 -11.38
C ARG A 196 -19.43 6.19 -12.87
N GLU A 197 -19.66 7.20 -13.72
CA GLU A 197 -19.51 7.05 -15.15
C GLU A 197 -18.05 6.70 -15.52
N MET A 198 -17.08 7.39 -14.92
CA MET A 198 -15.66 7.05 -15.07
C MET A 198 -15.38 5.60 -14.66
N ALA A 199 -15.88 5.15 -13.52
CA ALA A 199 -15.70 3.78 -13.05
C ALA A 199 -16.26 2.75 -14.03
N SER A 200 -17.44 3.01 -14.60
CA SER A 200 -18.06 2.17 -15.63
C SER A 200 -17.22 2.10 -16.90
N VAL A 201 -16.73 3.24 -17.42
CA VAL A 201 -15.90 3.31 -18.63
C VAL A 201 -14.53 2.64 -18.43
N ILE A 202 -13.94 2.79 -17.25
CA ILE A 202 -12.63 2.26 -16.90
C ILE A 202 -12.71 0.76 -16.57
N GLY A 203 -13.86 0.28 -16.10
CA GLY A 203 -14.07 -1.12 -15.73
C GLY A 203 -13.47 -1.47 -14.36
N LEU A 204 -13.29 -0.49 -13.47
CA LEU A 204 -12.85 -0.69 -12.09
C LEU A 204 -13.91 -0.23 -11.09
N PRO A 205 -14.13 -0.95 -9.99
CA PRO A 205 -15.01 -0.50 -8.93
C PRO A 205 -14.52 0.81 -8.32
N LEU A 206 -15.45 1.77 -8.11
CA LEU A 206 -15.16 3.05 -7.46
C LEU A 206 -15.03 2.83 -5.95
N LEU A 207 -13.83 3.01 -5.43
CA LEU A 207 -13.54 2.88 -4.00
C LEU A 207 -13.86 4.17 -3.23
N ALA A 208 -13.45 5.33 -3.78
CA ALA A 208 -13.70 6.63 -3.14
C ALA A 208 -13.63 7.79 -4.13
N CYS A 209 -14.25 8.92 -3.73
CA CYS A 209 -14.01 10.24 -4.29
C CYS A 209 -13.27 11.08 -3.25
N VAL A 210 -12.14 11.65 -3.64
CA VAL A 210 -11.31 12.50 -2.78
C VAL A 210 -11.43 13.95 -3.26
N PRO A 211 -11.94 14.86 -2.45
CA PRO A 211 -12.17 16.23 -2.87
C PRO A 211 -10.86 17.00 -3.09
N ALA A 212 -10.90 18.01 -3.95
CA ALA A 212 -9.83 18.99 -4.05
C ALA A 212 -9.78 19.87 -2.79
N ASP A 213 -8.64 19.87 -2.12
CA ASP A 213 -8.35 20.78 -1.02
C ASP A 213 -6.87 21.20 -1.10
N PRO A 214 -6.54 22.21 -1.92
CA PRO A 214 -5.16 22.64 -2.12
C PRO A 214 -4.45 23.05 -0.83
N ALA A 215 -5.18 23.67 0.11
CA ALA A 215 -4.61 24.13 1.37
C ALA A 215 -4.24 22.94 2.27
N ALA A 216 -5.11 21.93 2.37
CA ALA A 216 -4.79 20.71 3.12
C ALA A 216 -3.71 19.88 2.41
N ALA A 217 -3.72 19.83 1.07
CA ALA A 217 -2.68 19.15 0.30
C ALA A 217 -1.30 19.79 0.49
N ALA A 218 -1.20 21.12 0.52
CA ALA A 218 0.04 21.84 0.80
C ALA A 218 0.59 21.46 2.18
N VAL A 219 -0.26 21.46 3.20
CA VAL A 219 0.11 21.05 4.57
C VAL A 219 0.56 19.57 4.60
N ALA A 220 -0.16 18.68 3.90
CA ALA A 220 0.25 17.28 3.77
C ALA A 220 1.58 17.08 3.01
N CYS A 221 2.02 18.08 2.26
CA CYS A 221 3.32 18.11 1.58
C CYS A 221 4.43 18.79 2.40
N GLY A 222 4.19 19.11 3.68
CA GLY A 222 5.19 19.72 4.57
C GLY A 222 5.16 21.25 4.60
N GLU A 223 4.21 21.92 3.91
CA GLU A 223 4.09 23.36 3.99
C GLU A 223 3.47 23.81 5.32
N PRO A 224 3.85 24.99 5.84
CA PRO A 224 3.27 25.52 7.07
C PRO A 224 1.76 25.72 6.94
N GLY A 225 1.02 25.33 7.97
CA GLY A 225 -0.44 25.52 7.97
C GLY A 225 -1.09 25.29 9.33
N SER A 226 -2.37 25.64 9.43
CA SER A 226 -3.14 25.44 10.65
C SER A 226 -3.49 23.96 10.83
N ALA A 227 -2.95 23.36 11.86
CA ALA A 227 -3.23 22.00 12.25
C ALA A 227 -4.70 21.66 12.39
N ARG A 228 -5.41 22.50 13.15
CA ARG A 228 -6.85 22.31 13.39
C ARG A 228 -7.65 22.35 12.08
N ARG A 229 -7.28 23.24 11.15
CA ARG A 229 -7.94 23.33 9.84
C ARG A 229 -7.63 22.11 8.99
N PHE A 230 -6.38 21.67 8.99
CA PHE A 230 -5.94 20.47 8.29
C PHE A 230 -6.70 19.22 8.75
N GLU A 231 -6.73 18.94 10.06
CA GLU A 231 -7.44 17.79 10.64
C GLU A 231 -8.93 17.75 10.32
N ARG A 232 -9.56 18.92 10.12
CA ARG A 232 -10.99 19.06 9.82
C ARG A 232 -11.25 19.22 8.32
N SER A 233 -10.24 19.11 7.49
CA SER A 233 -10.38 19.26 6.06
C SER A 233 -11.12 18.08 5.42
N ALA A 234 -11.80 18.34 4.32
CA ALA A 234 -12.49 17.30 3.56
C ALA A 234 -11.51 16.26 2.98
N LEU A 235 -10.29 16.70 2.65
CA LEU A 235 -9.24 15.82 2.16
C LEU A 235 -8.82 14.79 3.23
N VAL A 236 -8.57 15.22 4.47
CA VAL A 236 -8.19 14.33 5.58
C VAL A 236 -9.33 13.40 5.94
N SER A 237 -10.58 13.88 5.95
CA SER A 237 -11.74 13.03 6.18
C SER A 237 -11.86 11.93 5.11
N ALA A 238 -11.73 12.29 3.83
CA ALA A 238 -11.79 11.32 2.75
C ALA A 238 -10.63 10.31 2.80
N ALA A 239 -9.44 10.72 3.22
CA ALA A 239 -8.31 9.80 3.40
C ALA A 239 -8.53 8.82 4.56
N ARG A 240 -9.15 9.24 5.68
CA ARG A 240 -9.55 8.35 6.78
C ARG A 240 -10.58 7.32 6.33
N ASP A 241 -11.61 7.76 5.61
CA ASP A 241 -12.64 6.87 5.08
C ASP A 241 -12.05 5.86 4.09
N LEU A 242 -11.12 6.31 3.24
CA LEU A 242 -10.43 5.45 2.30
C LEU A 242 -9.54 4.42 3.02
N ALA A 243 -8.77 4.83 4.01
CA ALA A 243 -7.94 3.93 4.81
C ALA A 243 -8.79 2.86 5.52
N ALA A 244 -9.91 3.25 6.12
CA ALA A 244 -10.84 2.32 6.76
C ALA A 244 -11.43 1.30 5.79
N ARG A 245 -11.84 1.73 4.58
CA ARG A 245 -12.36 0.84 3.53
C ARG A 245 -11.31 -0.17 3.06
N ILE A 246 -10.10 0.30 2.80
CA ILE A 246 -8.99 -0.56 2.39
C ILE A 246 -8.67 -1.59 3.48
N ALA A 247 -8.58 -1.17 4.73
CA ALA A 247 -8.30 -2.07 5.86
C ALA A 247 -9.40 -3.13 6.06
N ALA A 248 -10.68 -2.76 5.88
CA ALA A 248 -11.81 -3.68 5.93
C ALA A 248 -11.72 -4.73 4.80
N GLU A 249 -11.40 -4.31 3.58
CA GLU A 249 -11.25 -5.22 2.44
C GLU A 249 -10.09 -6.20 2.64
N LEU A 250 -8.95 -5.72 3.14
CA LEU A 250 -7.81 -6.57 3.49
C LEU A 250 -8.17 -7.59 4.58
N SER A 251 -8.97 -7.20 5.56
CA SER A 251 -9.40 -8.09 6.65
C SER A 251 -10.33 -9.18 6.14
N SER A 252 -11.27 -8.84 5.27
CA SER A 252 -12.20 -9.79 4.63
C SER A 252 -11.45 -10.81 3.76
N ALA A 253 -10.48 -10.34 2.97
CA ALA A 253 -9.66 -11.22 2.13
C ALA A 253 -8.81 -12.19 2.96
N ARG A 254 -8.28 -11.77 4.11
CA ARG A 254 -7.53 -12.66 5.04
C ARG A 254 -8.43 -13.72 5.66
N ALA A 255 -9.64 -13.34 6.10
CA ALA A 255 -10.60 -14.27 6.67
C ALA A 255 -10.99 -15.37 5.68
N SER A 256 -11.21 -15.01 4.41
CA SER A 256 -11.53 -15.95 3.34
C SER A 256 -10.42 -16.98 3.08
N ILE A 257 -9.15 -16.56 3.10
CA ILE A 257 -7.99 -17.46 2.94
C ILE A 257 -7.88 -18.43 4.11
N GLN A 258 -8.07 -17.95 5.35
CA GLN A 258 -8.00 -18.79 6.54
C GLN A 258 -9.15 -19.81 6.58
N ALA A 259 -10.34 -19.44 6.14
CA ALA A 259 -11.48 -20.36 6.03
C ALA A 259 -11.21 -21.45 4.98
N GLY A 260 -10.70 -21.07 3.80
CA GLY A 260 -10.34 -22.03 2.75
C GLY A 260 -9.24 -23.02 3.16
N SER A 261 -8.26 -22.57 3.95
CA SER A 261 -7.17 -23.42 4.44
C SER A 261 -7.66 -24.44 5.47
N ARG A 262 -8.66 -24.11 6.29
CA ARG A 262 -9.25 -25.03 7.26
C ARG A 262 -10.08 -26.13 6.58
N SER A 263 -10.82 -25.80 5.53
CA SER A 263 -11.65 -26.76 4.79
C SER A 263 -10.82 -27.81 4.03
N LEU A 264 -9.57 -27.48 3.65
CA LEU A 264 -8.64 -28.41 3.00
C LEU A 264 -7.89 -29.32 3.99
N GLY A 265 -7.82 -28.92 5.28
CA GLY A 265 -7.16 -29.71 6.34
C GLY A 265 -8.05 -30.79 6.95
N GLU A 266 -9.37 -30.67 6.88
CA GLU A 266 -10.32 -31.62 7.48
C GLU A 266 -10.74 -32.79 6.57
N GLY A 267 -10.30 -32.78 5.30
CA GLY A 267 -10.63 -33.83 4.31
C GLY A 267 -9.66 -35.02 4.26
N GLY A 268 -8.67 -35.12 5.16
CA GLY A 268 -7.57 -36.10 5.08
C GLY A 268 -7.39 -37.02 6.29
N THR A 269 -8.44 -37.48 6.98
CA THR A 269 -8.31 -38.60 7.93
C THR A 269 -9.02 -39.84 7.41
N GLY A 270 -8.33 -40.52 6.52
CA GLY A 270 -8.58 -41.91 6.17
C GLY A 270 -8.11 -42.84 7.32
N THR A 271 -9.00 -43.65 7.78
CA THR A 271 -8.91 -44.74 8.76
C THR A 271 -7.61 -45.54 8.67
N GLY A 272 -6.83 -45.54 9.76
CA GLY A 272 -5.78 -46.46 10.03
C GLY A 272 -5.83 -46.90 11.50
N SER A 273 -6.37 -48.09 11.78
CA SER A 273 -6.39 -48.70 13.10
C SER A 273 -4.98 -49.13 13.50
N GLY A 274 -4.48 -48.63 14.62
CA GLY A 274 -3.25 -49.04 15.24
C GLY A 274 -3.34 -48.89 16.77
N THR A 275 -3.52 -49.99 17.46
CA THR A 275 -3.47 -50.13 18.93
C THR A 275 -2.07 -49.85 19.45
N GLY A 276 -1.94 -48.94 20.40
CA GLY A 276 -0.70 -48.67 21.15
C GLY A 276 -0.98 -47.98 22.47
N THR A 277 -0.95 -48.75 23.55
CA THR A 277 -1.05 -48.31 24.95
C THR A 277 0.23 -47.58 25.37
N GLY A 278 0.10 -46.40 25.96
CA GLY A 278 1.21 -45.67 26.59
C GLY A 278 0.70 -44.62 27.57
N THR A 279 0.78 -44.95 28.85
CA THR A 279 0.50 -44.08 30.00
C THR A 279 1.60 -43.04 30.22
N GLY A 280 1.24 -41.78 30.42
CA GLY A 280 2.18 -40.73 30.80
C GLY A 280 1.44 -39.55 31.44
N THR A 281 1.44 -39.50 32.75
CA THR A 281 0.93 -38.39 33.60
C THR A 281 1.91 -37.24 33.62
N GLY A 282 1.40 -36.01 33.45
CA GLY A 282 2.16 -34.75 33.62
C GLY A 282 1.25 -33.58 33.84
N SER A 283 1.02 -33.22 35.11
CA SER A 283 0.29 -32.03 35.57
C SER A 283 1.19 -30.82 35.49
N GLY A 284 0.68 -29.70 34.95
CA GLY A 284 1.32 -28.39 34.98
C GLY A 284 0.29 -27.27 34.93
N THR A 285 -0.15 -26.82 36.09
CA THR A 285 -0.98 -25.61 36.27
C THR A 285 -0.12 -24.37 36.18
N GLY A 286 -0.47 -23.44 35.29
CA GLY A 286 0.13 -22.11 35.21
C GLY A 286 -0.93 -21.07 34.89
N THR A 287 -1.54 -20.49 35.91
CA THR A 287 -2.42 -19.31 35.83
C THR A 287 -1.56 -18.06 35.70
N GLY A 288 -1.70 -17.33 34.61
CA GLY A 288 -1.12 -16.00 34.41
C GLY A 288 -2.17 -15.04 33.85
N THR A 289 -2.90 -14.37 34.74
CA THR A 289 -3.78 -13.25 34.41
C THR A 289 -2.93 -11.99 34.25
N GLY A 290 -2.82 -11.48 33.03
CA GLY A 290 -2.22 -10.18 32.73
C GLY A 290 -3.20 -9.35 31.90
N SER A 291 -4.11 -8.64 32.56
CA SER A 291 -4.96 -7.61 31.96
C SER A 291 -4.16 -6.32 31.81
N GLY A 292 -3.61 -6.06 30.63
CA GLY A 292 -3.05 -4.79 30.24
C GLY A 292 -3.99 -4.08 29.27
N SER A 293 -4.93 -3.28 29.79
CA SER A 293 -5.72 -2.35 29.00
C SER A 293 -4.86 -1.14 28.63
N GLY A 294 -4.08 -1.24 27.56
CA GLY A 294 -3.44 -0.11 26.92
C GLY A 294 -4.44 0.59 25.99
N THR A 295 -5.14 1.60 26.49
CA THR A 295 -5.82 2.59 25.65
C THR A 295 -4.76 3.40 24.94
N GLY A 296 -4.28 2.91 23.79
CA GLY A 296 -3.44 3.68 22.87
C GLY A 296 -4.27 4.84 22.32
N ALA A 297 -3.92 6.07 22.72
CA ALA A 297 -4.55 7.26 22.17
C ALA A 297 -4.35 7.26 20.64
N VAL A 298 -5.46 7.34 19.90
CA VAL A 298 -5.47 7.48 18.44
C VAL A 298 -4.67 8.74 18.08
N ARG A 299 -3.51 8.58 17.47
CA ARG A 299 -2.73 9.72 16.96
C ARG A 299 -3.46 10.36 15.80
N SER A 300 -3.52 11.70 15.77
CA SER A 300 -4.11 12.42 14.66
C SER A 300 -3.28 12.24 13.37
N VAL A 301 -3.93 12.37 12.21
CA VAL A 301 -3.22 12.32 10.91
C VAL A 301 -2.11 13.38 10.86
N ARG A 302 -2.33 14.54 11.50
CA ARG A 302 -1.31 15.57 11.62
C ARG A 302 -0.10 15.09 12.41
N GLU A 303 -0.32 14.47 13.57
CA GLU A 303 0.78 13.96 14.41
C GLU A 303 1.60 12.89 13.70
N GLN A 304 1.06 12.28 12.65
CA GLN A 304 1.75 11.27 11.85
C GLN A 304 2.45 11.82 10.59
N VAL A 305 1.96 12.93 10.04
CA VAL A 305 2.53 13.51 8.80
C VAL A 305 3.31 14.79 9.08
N ILE A 306 2.85 15.62 10.02
CA ILE A 306 3.34 16.98 10.25
C ILE A 306 3.45 17.20 11.76
N ALA A 307 4.62 17.51 12.24
CA ALA A 307 4.85 17.91 13.64
C ALA A 307 4.82 19.43 13.78
#